data_99abeffecf9f78216d8eb57af7415bca
#
_entry.id   99abeffecf9f78216d8eb57af7415bca
#
_cell.length_a   1.000
_cell.length_b   1.000
_cell.length_c   1.000
_cell.angle_alpha   90.00
_cell.angle_beta   90.00
_cell.angle_gamma   90.00
#
_symmetry.space_group_name_H-M   'P 1'
#
loop_
_entity.id
_entity.type
_entity.pdbx_description
1 polymer ?
#
loop_
_entity_poly.entity_id
_entity_poly.type
_entity_poly.pdbx_seq_one_letter_code
_entity_poly.pdbx_strand_id
1 'polypeptide(L)'
;MRIYKVGGAVRDKLMGLQPKDNDWLVVGASVLEMEKIGFQKVGKDFPVFLHSETKEEYALARKESKTGKGYKGFKFDFSPDVTLEEDLKRRDLTINAIAEDKDGKLIDPYGGKKDIEAKILKHVSESFFEDPLRALRVARFYAQFEDFSIHPDTEDALQKISETNELKELSKERVWLETVKGLELNFERFLYIIKKFSLDMPWYDELNVIPNITSTNPNIKWCQVSEKNNFRFAEKLLTSKSIKRTLEIWSQISRFDITCSKEEKISFFKLMSSQNNKKEITEVLECFPQLDNYISKILNDYADINFEYLNDLSSNEIIDAKNKELKRIIEKNG
;
A
#
# COMPACT_ATOMS: atom_id res chain seq x y z
N MET A 1 -28.01 9.46 -21.74
CA MET A 1 -26.90 8.70 -21.13
C MET A 1 -25.70 8.69 -22.10
N ARG A 2 -24.50 9.01 -21.61
CA ARG A 2 -23.22 8.92 -22.34
C ARG A 2 -22.22 8.20 -21.44
N ILE A 3 -21.34 7.39 -22.04
CA ILE A 3 -20.35 6.58 -21.32
C ILE A 3 -18.97 6.99 -21.79
N TYR A 4 -18.05 7.14 -20.87
CA TYR A 4 -16.67 7.54 -21.09
C TYR A 4 -15.72 6.61 -20.35
N LYS A 5 -14.60 6.26 -20.97
CA LYS A 5 -13.47 5.71 -20.25
C LYS A 5 -12.74 6.86 -19.54
N VAL A 6 -12.30 6.68 -18.29
CA VAL A 6 -11.74 7.78 -17.48
C VAL A 6 -10.54 7.34 -16.63
N GLY A 7 -9.83 8.31 -16.11
CA GLY A 7 -8.87 8.09 -15.03
C GLY A 7 -7.61 7.33 -15.45
N GLY A 8 -7.24 6.36 -14.63
CA GLY A 8 -6.02 5.57 -14.80
C GLY A 8 -5.91 4.88 -16.15
N ALA A 9 -7.01 4.34 -16.65
CA ALA A 9 -7.04 3.65 -17.94
C ALA A 9 -6.67 4.57 -19.12
N VAL A 10 -7.19 5.81 -19.13
CA VAL A 10 -6.88 6.80 -20.18
C VAL A 10 -5.45 7.30 -20.05
N ARG A 11 -5.02 7.62 -18.83
CA ARG A 11 -3.64 8.01 -18.53
C ARG A 11 -2.64 6.96 -19.00
N ASP A 12 -2.81 5.70 -18.60
CA ASP A 12 -1.87 4.62 -18.91
C ASP A 12 -1.79 4.40 -20.42
N LYS A 13 -2.93 4.42 -21.13
CA LYS A 13 -2.97 4.40 -22.61
C LYS A 13 -2.17 5.55 -23.25
N LEU A 14 -2.31 6.78 -22.72
CA LEU A 14 -1.57 7.95 -23.23
C LEU A 14 -0.06 7.86 -22.94
N MET A 15 0.33 7.15 -21.88
CA MET A 15 1.73 6.86 -21.54
C MET A 15 2.29 5.64 -22.30
N GLY A 16 1.50 4.98 -23.17
CA GLY A 16 1.91 3.75 -23.87
C GLY A 16 1.95 2.52 -22.97
N LEU A 17 1.34 2.58 -21.79
CA LEU A 17 1.22 1.47 -20.84
C LEU A 17 -0.07 0.68 -21.08
N GLN A 18 -0.09 -0.59 -20.72
CA GLN A 18 -1.32 -1.39 -20.73
C GLN A 18 -2.11 -1.11 -19.44
N PRO A 19 -3.35 -0.60 -19.54
CA PRO A 19 -4.21 -0.43 -18.39
C PRO A 19 -4.51 -1.77 -17.73
N LYS A 20 -4.46 -1.81 -16.40
CA LYS A 20 -4.83 -3.02 -15.63
C LYS A 20 -6.34 -3.24 -15.64
N ASP A 21 -7.09 -2.15 -15.42
CA ASP A 21 -8.55 -2.15 -15.35
C ASP A 21 -9.10 -0.98 -16.15
N ASN A 22 -10.36 -1.07 -16.62
CA ASN A 22 -11.07 0.03 -17.24
C ASN A 22 -12.05 0.62 -16.24
N ASP A 23 -11.93 1.91 -16.00
CA ASP A 23 -12.91 2.69 -15.23
C ASP A 23 -13.86 3.41 -16.21
N TRP A 24 -15.16 3.17 -16.07
CA TRP A 24 -16.19 3.77 -16.88
C TRP A 24 -16.98 4.81 -16.09
N LEU A 25 -17.21 5.97 -16.70
CA LEU A 25 -18.03 7.04 -16.15
C LEU A 25 -19.30 7.19 -16.97
N VAL A 26 -20.45 7.20 -16.31
CA VAL A 26 -21.77 7.37 -16.94
C VAL A 26 -22.30 8.76 -16.61
N VAL A 27 -22.60 9.53 -17.62
CA VAL A 27 -23.17 10.88 -17.54
C VAL A 27 -24.59 10.89 -18.09
N GLY A 28 -25.51 11.56 -17.41
CA GLY A 28 -26.89 11.70 -17.86
C GLY A 28 -27.72 10.42 -17.66
N ALA A 29 -27.47 9.69 -16.57
CA ALA A 29 -28.29 8.56 -16.16
C ALA A 29 -28.52 8.56 -14.64
N SER A 30 -29.63 8.01 -14.22
CA SER A 30 -29.97 7.76 -12.82
C SER A 30 -29.62 6.33 -12.39
N VAL A 31 -29.58 6.08 -11.07
CA VAL A 31 -29.41 4.71 -10.50
C VAL A 31 -30.47 3.75 -11.07
N LEU A 32 -31.74 4.19 -11.12
CA LEU A 32 -32.83 3.36 -11.62
C LEU A 32 -32.70 2.99 -13.11
N GLU A 33 -32.16 3.91 -13.91
CA GLU A 33 -31.92 3.64 -15.33
C GLU A 33 -30.79 2.63 -15.52
N MET A 34 -29.72 2.73 -14.75
CA MET A 34 -28.63 1.75 -14.78
C MET A 34 -29.09 0.34 -14.39
N GLU A 35 -29.88 0.22 -13.32
CA GLU A 35 -30.43 -1.06 -12.89
C GLU A 35 -31.40 -1.66 -13.94
N LYS A 36 -32.24 -0.82 -14.58
CA LYS A 36 -33.17 -1.28 -15.63
C LYS A 36 -32.47 -1.85 -16.87
N ILE A 37 -31.29 -1.34 -17.21
CA ILE A 37 -30.50 -1.84 -18.35
C ILE A 37 -29.55 -2.98 -17.97
N GLY A 38 -29.69 -3.54 -16.75
CA GLY A 38 -29.04 -4.77 -16.33
C GLY A 38 -27.70 -4.60 -15.59
N PHE A 39 -27.33 -3.39 -15.17
CA PHE A 39 -26.16 -3.20 -14.33
C PHE A 39 -26.45 -3.51 -12.86
N GLN A 40 -25.51 -4.19 -12.20
CA GLN A 40 -25.63 -4.56 -10.79
C GLN A 40 -24.98 -3.50 -9.91
N LYS A 41 -25.75 -2.83 -9.05
CA LYS A 41 -25.24 -1.90 -8.07
C LYS A 41 -24.44 -2.61 -6.96
N VAL A 42 -23.21 -2.14 -6.67
CA VAL A 42 -22.30 -2.74 -5.67
C VAL A 42 -21.81 -1.76 -4.60
N GLY A 43 -21.86 -0.47 -4.81
CA GLY A 43 -21.44 0.54 -3.84
C GLY A 43 -22.51 0.84 -2.78
N LYS A 44 -22.13 1.01 -1.51
CA LYS A 44 -23.03 1.42 -0.42
C LYS A 44 -23.20 2.94 -0.37
N ASP A 45 -22.08 3.67 -0.38
CA ASP A 45 -22.06 5.12 -0.17
C ASP A 45 -22.24 5.91 -1.46
N PHE A 46 -21.78 5.39 -2.58
CA PHE A 46 -22.00 5.95 -3.90
C PHE A 46 -22.24 4.82 -4.94
N PRO A 47 -23.03 5.09 -5.97
CA PRO A 47 -23.43 4.06 -6.92
C PRO A 47 -22.29 3.73 -7.88
N VAL A 48 -21.64 2.58 -7.62
CA VAL A 48 -20.80 1.85 -8.57
C VAL A 48 -21.61 0.66 -9.06
N PHE A 49 -21.49 0.35 -10.32
CA PHE A 49 -22.21 -0.71 -10.99
C PHE A 49 -21.24 -1.65 -11.68
N LEU A 50 -21.52 -2.95 -11.63
CA LEU A 50 -20.83 -3.95 -12.44
C LEU A 50 -21.64 -4.25 -13.70
N HIS A 51 -20.95 -4.25 -14.84
CA HIS A 51 -21.55 -4.74 -16.06
C HIS A 51 -21.83 -6.25 -15.95
N SER A 52 -23.00 -6.69 -16.39
CA SER A 52 -23.46 -8.08 -16.16
C SER A 52 -22.53 -9.13 -16.75
N GLU A 53 -21.93 -8.86 -17.90
CA GLU A 53 -21.07 -9.80 -18.63
C GLU A 53 -19.58 -9.54 -18.39
N THR A 54 -19.10 -8.31 -18.62
CA THR A 54 -17.65 -7.99 -18.54
C THR A 54 -17.14 -7.83 -17.13
N LYS A 55 -18.03 -7.60 -16.15
CA LYS A 55 -17.72 -7.30 -14.74
C LYS A 55 -16.90 -6.01 -14.55
N GLU A 56 -16.76 -5.21 -15.58
CA GLU A 56 -16.14 -3.90 -15.50
C GLU A 56 -16.97 -2.93 -14.64
N GLU A 57 -16.28 -2.00 -13.98
CA GLU A 57 -16.90 -1.04 -13.08
C GLU A 57 -17.35 0.22 -13.81
N TYR A 58 -18.60 0.61 -13.54
CA TYR A 58 -19.23 1.82 -14.05
C TYR A 58 -19.69 2.71 -12.90
N ALA A 59 -19.27 3.96 -12.87
CA ALA A 59 -19.69 4.93 -11.87
C ALA A 59 -20.55 6.02 -12.50
N LEU A 60 -21.59 6.50 -11.81
CA LEU A 60 -22.29 7.70 -12.22
C LEU A 60 -21.41 8.93 -11.99
N ALA A 61 -21.47 9.90 -12.91
CA ALA A 61 -20.88 11.21 -12.71
C ALA A 61 -21.43 11.83 -11.43
N ARG A 62 -20.54 12.45 -10.64
CA ARG A 62 -20.94 13.04 -9.37
C ARG A 62 -20.22 14.34 -9.06
N LYS A 63 -20.89 15.17 -8.27
CA LYS A 63 -20.30 16.28 -7.54
C LYS A 63 -20.08 15.85 -6.09
N GLU A 64 -18.99 16.30 -5.53
CA GLU A 64 -18.71 16.17 -4.10
C GLU A 64 -18.75 17.57 -3.49
N SER A 65 -19.34 17.70 -2.32
CA SER A 65 -19.33 18.94 -1.55
C SER A 65 -19.03 18.61 -0.08
N LYS A 66 -18.01 19.28 0.46
CA LYS A 66 -17.63 19.13 1.86
C LYS A 66 -18.62 19.87 2.76
N THR A 67 -19.32 19.14 3.60
CA THR A 67 -20.29 19.69 4.58
C THR A 67 -19.83 19.54 6.02
N GLY A 68 -18.69 18.84 6.25
CA GLY A 68 -18.15 18.58 7.58
C GLY A 68 -16.72 18.05 7.51
N LYS A 69 -16.19 17.61 8.65
CA LYS A 69 -14.84 17.02 8.74
C LYS A 69 -14.84 15.53 8.42
N GLY A 70 -13.72 15.06 7.84
CA GLY A 70 -13.50 13.65 7.53
C GLY A 70 -14.41 13.08 6.43
N TYR A 71 -14.34 11.77 6.20
CA TYR A 71 -15.07 11.08 5.13
C TYR A 71 -16.59 11.21 5.22
N LYS A 72 -17.16 11.24 6.43
CA LYS A 72 -18.61 11.42 6.64
C LYS A 72 -19.10 12.86 6.38
N GLY A 73 -18.18 13.79 6.19
CA GLY A 73 -18.47 15.19 5.90
C GLY A 73 -18.71 15.50 4.43
N PHE A 74 -18.86 14.49 3.57
CA PHE A 74 -19.13 14.69 2.15
C PHE A 74 -20.61 14.45 1.82
N LYS A 75 -21.17 15.36 1.04
CA LYS A 75 -22.45 15.17 0.35
C LYS A 75 -22.16 14.90 -1.12
N PHE A 76 -22.75 13.83 -1.62
CA PHE A 76 -22.62 13.42 -3.01
C PHE A 76 -23.90 13.70 -3.77
N ASP A 77 -23.77 14.32 -4.94
CA ASP A 77 -24.86 14.52 -5.91
C ASP A 77 -24.57 13.66 -7.16
N PHE A 78 -25.47 12.73 -7.45
CA PHE A 78 -25.40 11.81 -8.60
C PHE A 78 -26.54 12.08 -9.57
N SER A 79 -27.10 13.30 -9.57
CA SER A 79 -28.19 13.61 -10.47
C SER A 79 -27.75 13.48 -11.94
N PRO A 80 -28.66 13.14 -12.85
CA PRO A 80 -28.34 13.09 -14.29
C PRO A 80 -27.82 14.40 -14.89
N ASP A 81 -28.01 15.52 -14.16
CA ASP A 81 -27.56 16.85 -14.58
C ASP A 81 -26.06 17.08 -14.33
N VAL A 82 -25.39 16.22 -13.56
CA VAL A 82 -23.96 16.32 -13.33
C VAL A 82 -23.21 16.08 -14.64
N THR A 83 -22.39 17.05 -15.01
CA THR A 83 -21.63 17.01 -16.27
C THR A 83 -20.34 16.21 -16.14
N LEU A 84 -19.78 15.78 -17.27
CA LEU A 84 -18.47 15.15 -17.32
C LEU A 84 -17.38 16.04 -16.71
N GLU A 85 -17.40 17.33 -17.04
CA GLU A 85 -16.38 18.28 -16.58
C GLU A 85 -16.41 18.45 -15.05
N GLU A 86 -17.59 18.47 -14.45
CA GLU A 86 -17.76 18.55 -12.99
C GLU A 86 -17.22 17.30 -12.29
N ASP A 87 -17.40 16.10 -12.85
CA ASP A 87 -16.79 14.89 -12.31
C ASP A 87 -15.26 14.90 -12.44
N LEU A 88 -14.75 15.34 -13.59
CA LEU A 88 -13.31 15.44 -13.80
C LEU A 88 -12.66 16.48 -12.88
N LYS A 89 -13.36 17.59 -12.58
CA LYS A 89 -12.89 18.68 -11.71
C LYS A 89 -12.57 18.23 -10.29
N ARG A 90 -13.35 17.31 -9.75
CA ARG A 90 -13.16 16.81 -8.37
C ARG A 90 -12.07 15.76 -8.22
N ARG A 91 -11.40 15.35 -9.30
CA ARG A 91 -10.35 14.33 -9.25
C ARG A 91 -9.06 14.88 -8.60
N ASP A 92 -8.16 13.97 -8.27
CA ASP A 92 -6.89 14.29 -7.58
C ASP A 92 -5.89 15.05 -8.47
N LEU A 93 -5.49 14.43 -9.59
CA LEU A 93 -4.46 14.95 -10.49
C LEU A 93 -5.01 15.13 -11.91
N THR A 94 -4.49 16.12 -12.63
CA THR A 94 -4.84 16.40 -14.03
C THR A 94 -4.66 15.17 -14.94
N ILE A 95 -3.59 14.40 -14.71
CA ILE A 95 -3.29 13.17 -15.45
C ILE A 95 -4.37 12.07 -15.26
N ASN A 96 -5.18 12.16 -14.22
CA ASN A 96 -6.31 11.26 -13.93
C ASN A 96 -7.66 11.91 -14.27
N ALA A 97 -7.67 13.17 -14.73
CA ALA A 97 -8.87 13.93 -15.06
C ALA A 97 -9.09 14.05 -16.58
N ILE A 98 -8.77 12.99 -17.30
CA ILE A 98 -8.95 12.85 -18.74
C ILE A 98 -10.02 11.79 -18.99
N ALA A 99 -10.89 12.05 -19.97
CA ALA A 99 -11.88 11.09 -20.43
C ALA A 99 -11.68 10.77 -21.93
N GLU A 100 -12.11 9.59 -22.33
CA GLU A 100 -12.15 9.14 -23.71
C GLU A 100 -13.57 8.68 -24.03
N ASP A 101 -14.17 9.19 -25.11
CA ASP A 101 -15.49 8.75 -25.54
C ASP A 101 -15.43 7.45 -26.36
N LYS A 102 -16.60 6.94 -26.76
CA LYS A 102 -16.73 5.71 -27.54
C LYS A 102 -16.02 5.74 -28.90
N ASP A 103 -15.78 6.92 -29.46
CA ASP A 103 -15.15 7.12 -30.76
C ASP A 103 -13.63 7.38 -30.61
N GLY A 104 -13.09 7.26 -29.36
CA GLY A 104 -11.68 7.47 -29.05
C GLY A 104 -11.26 8.93 -28.92
N LYS A 105 -12.22 9.87 -28.93
CA LYS A 105 -11.93 11.29 -28.74
C LYS A 105 -11.64 11.59 -27.29
N LEU A 106 -10.52 12.25 -27.05
CA LEU A 106 -10.13 12.69 -25.71
C LEU A 106 -10.87 13.99 -25.31
N ILE A 107 -11.30 14.03 -24.06
CA ILE A 107 -11.88 15.19 -23.39
C ILE A 107 -10.98 15.49 -22.19
N ASP A 108 -10.20 16.56 -22.29
CA ASP A 108 -9.18 16.95 -21.32
C ASP A 108 -9.30 18.43 -20.95
N PRO A 109 -10.30 18.80 -20.14
CA PRO A 109 -10.54 20.20 -19.79
C PRO A 109 -9.47 20.79 -18.85
N TYR A 110 -8.65 19.96 -18.21
CA TYR A 110 -7.67 20.40 -17.21
C TYR A 110 -6.21 20.23 -17.65
N GLY A 111 -5.97 19.86 -18.92
CA GLY A 111 -4.62 19.79 -19.51
C GLY A 111 -3.79 18.60 -19.06
N GLY A 112 -4.43 17.52 -18.62
CA GLY A 112 -3.75 16.32 -18.13
C GLY A 112 -2.84 15.67 -19.16
N LYS A 113 -3.20 15.70 -20.46
CA LYS A 113 -2.33 15.22 -21.54
C LYS A 113 -1.02 16.02 -21.61
N LYS A 114 -1.09 17.34 -21.49
CA LYS A 114 0.11 18.19 -21.46
C LYS A 114 0.98 17.89 -20.25
N ASP A 115 0.36 17.65 -19.10
CA ASP A 115 1.08 17.32 -17.87
C ASP A 115 1.72 15.90 -17.94
N ILE A 116 1.09 14.94 -18.63
CA ILE A 116 1.72 13.64 -18.95
C ILE A 116 2.97 13.84 -19.82
N GLU A 117 2.86 14.61 -20.92
CA GLU A 117 3.97 14.89 -21.83
C GLU A 117 5.12 15.64 -21.13
N ALA A 118 4.80 16.55 -20.22
CA ALA A 118 5.76 17.30 -19.41
C ALA A 118 6.26 16.54 -18.19
N LYS A 119 5.71 15.35 -17.89
CA LYS A 119 6.02 14.52 -16.70
C LYS A 119 5.80 15.28 -15.38
N ILE A 120 4.61 15.87 -15.23
CA ILE A 120 4.24 16.70 -14.08
C ILE A 120 3.03 16.11 -13.37
N LEU A 121 3.10 16.06 -12.03
CA LEU A 121 1.98 15.76 -11.14
C LEU A 121 1.35 17.08 -10.68
N LYS A 122 0.22 17.46 -11.27
CA LYS A 122 -0.52 18.66 -10.93
C LYS A 122 -1.91 18.32 -10.42
N HIS A 123 -2.35 18.93 -9.32
CA HIS A 123 -3.72 18.77 -8.85
C HIS A 123 -4.71 19.51 -9.75
N VAL A 124 -5.95 19.03 -9.80
CA VAL A 124 -6.93 19.52 -10.78
C VAL A 124 -7.49 20.89 -10.40
N SER A 125 -7.89 21.07 -9.14
CA SER A 125 -8.60 22.25 -8.66
C SER A 125 -8.58 22.34 -7.13
N GLU A 126 -9.22 23.39 -6.59
CA GLU A 126 -9.42 23.57 -5.14
C GLU A 126 -10.14 22.38 -4.46
N SER A 127 -10.89 21.56 -5.20
CA SER A 127 -11.43 20.31 -4.66
C SER A 127 -10.37 19.38 -4.08
N PHE A 128 -9.10 19.56 -4.46
CA PHE A 128 -7.98 18.79 -3.91
C PHE A 128 -7.92 18.84 -2.39
N PHE A 129 -8.25 19.96 -1.79
CA PHE A 129 -8.25 20.17 -0.34
C PHE A 129 -9.44 19.52 0.38
N GLU A 130 -10.46 19.08 -0.35
CA GLU A 130 -11.64 18.46 0.26
C GLU A 130 -11.31 17.10 0.88
N ASP A 131 -10.40 16.33 0.29
CA ASP A 131 -10.00 15.01 0.79
C ASP A 131 -8.47 14.96 1.03
N PRO A 132 -8.01 15.02 2.30
CA PRO A 132 -6.58 15.01 2.62
C PRO A 132 -5.86 13.72 2.20
N LEU A 133 -6.58 12.62 1.93
CA LEU A 133 -5.99 11.40 1.35
C LEU A 133 -5.31 11.66 0.00
N ARG A 134 -5.72 12.69 -0.72
CA ARG A 134 -5.12 13.04 -2.02
C ARG A 134 -3.65 13.40 -1.89
N ALA A 135 -3.21 13.92 -0.74
CA ALA A 135 -1.79 14.13 -0.47
C ALA A 135 -1.01 12.81 -0.46
N LEU A 136 -1.53 11.76 0.17
CA LEU A 136 -0.92 10.43 0.15
C LEU A 136 -0.97 9.79 -1.24
N ARG A 137 -2.03 10.07 -2.01
CA ARG A 137 -2.12 9.64 -3.41
C ARG A 137 -1.07 10.31 -4.29
N VAL A 138 -0.76 11.60 -4.08
CA VAL A 138 0.36 12.27 -4.77
C VAL A 138 1.68 11.59 -4.42
N ALA A 139 1.93 11.27 -3.15
CA ALA A 139 3.13 10.52 -2.74
C ALA A 139 3.22 9.16 -3.47
N ARG A 140 2.10 8.45 -3.60
CA ARG A 140 2.05 7.18 -4.33
C ARG A 140 2.29 7.36 -5.83
N PHE A 141 1.71 8.37 -6.47
CA PHE A 141 1.96 8.62 -7.89
C PHE A 141 3.40 9.07 -8.15
N TYR A 142 4.00 9.82 -7.23
CA TYR A 142 5.41 10.18 -7.29
C TYR A 142 6.33 8.96 -7.16
N ALA A 143 5.93 7.96 -6.37
CA ALA A 143 6.61 6.67 -6.29
C ALA A 143 6.39 5.80 -7.53
N GLN A 144 5.26 5.94 -8.21
CA GLN A 144 4.90 5.18 -9.41
C GLN A 144 5.58 5.71 -10.67
N PHE A 145 5.66 7.03 -10.82
CA PHE A 145 6.20 7.69 -11.99
C PHE A 145 7.53 8.35 -11.62
N GLU A 146 8.61 7.58 -11.71
CA GLU A 146 9.92 7.98 -11.18
C GLU A 146 10.55 9.19 -11.90
N ASP A 147 10.15 9.43 -13.12
CA ASP A 147 10.61 10.55 -13.96
C ASP A 147 9.68 11.79 -13.90
N PHE A 148 8.60 11.72 -13.10
CA PHE A 148 7.69 12.86 -12.90
C PHE A 148 8.15 13.74 -11.74
N SER A 149 7.95 15.05 -11.91
CA SER A 149 8.08 16.08 -10.87
C SER A 149 6.70 16.52 -10.37
N ILE A 150 6.67 17.15 -9.20
CA ILE A 150 5.43 17.75 -8.67
C ILE A 150 5.38 19.21 -9.09
N HIS A 151 4.21 19.66 -9.58
CA HIS A 151 3.99 21.06 -9.93
C HIS A 151 4.08 21.96 -8.68
N PRO A 152 4.67 23.19 -8.74
CA PRO A 152 4.77 24.07 -7.58
C PRO A 152 3.45 24.32 -6.85
N ASP A 153 2.34 24.58 -7.60
CA ASP A 153 1.02 24.76 -6.98
C ASP A 153 0.58 23.51 -6.17
N THR A 154 1.01 22.32 -6.60
CA THR A 154 0.69 21.06 -5.88
C THR A 154 1.60 20.88 -4.68
N GLU A 155 2.87 21.28 -4.75
CA GLU A 155 3.74 21.33 -3.57
C GLU A 155 3.16 22.26 -2.49
N ASP A 156 2.70 23.46 -2.89
CA ASP A 156 2.00 24.39 -2.00
C ASP A 156 0.72 23.78 -1.39
N ALA A 157 -0.03 23.04 -2.20
CA ALA A 157 -1.23 22.35 -1.73
C ALA A 157 -0.91 21.26 -0.70
N LEU A 158 0.15 20.47 -0.91
CA LEU A 158 0.61 19.46 0.04
C LEU A 158 1.03 20.10 1.38
N GLN A 159 1.77 21.20 1.31
CA GLN A 159 2.18 21.96 2.50
C GLN A 159 0.95 22.48 3.28
N LYS A 160 -0.02 23.06 2.59
CA LYS A 160 -1.26 23.54 3.22
C LYS A 160 -2.04 22.40 3.89
N ILE A 161 -2.15 21.22 3.24
CA ILE A 161 -2.84 20.05 3.83
C ILE A 161 -2.16 19.63 5.14
N SER A 162 -0.83 19.63 5.20
CA SER A 162 -0.11 19.26 6.43
C SER A 162 -0.42 20.19 7.61
N GLU A 163 -0.69 21.47 7.33
CA GLU A 163 -0.99 22.50 8.34
C GLU A 163 -2.42 22.39 8.89
N THR A 164 -3.35 21.73 8.16
CA THR A 164 -4.76 21.66 8.55
C THR A 164 -5.06 20.64 9.65
N ASN A 165 -4.14 19.76 10.00
CA ASN A 165 -4.38 18.60 10.87
C ASN A 165 -5.50 17.65 10.39
N GLU A 166 -5.98 17.76 9.16
CA GLU A 166 -7.07 16.91 8.64
C GLU A 166 -6.61 15.48 8.32
N LEU A 167 -5.30 15.22 8.19
CA LEU A 167 -4.76 13.87 8.02
C LEU A 167 -5.16 12.91 9.14
N LYS A 168 -5.38 13.41 10.36
CA LYS A 168 -5.84 12.61 11.51
C LYS A 168 -7.29 12.14 11.39
N GLU A 169 -8.10 12.81 10.57
CA GLU A 169 -9.50 12.47 10.32
C GLU A 169 -9.66 11.35 9.27
N LEU A 170 -8.56 10.97 8.60
CA LEU A 170 -8.57 9.85 7.68
C LEU A 170 -8.78 8.53 8.44
N SER A 171 -9.53 7.61 7.85
CA SER A 171 -9.59 6.26 8.41
C SER A 171 -8.29 5.51 8.14
N LYS A 172 -7.89 4.69 9.10
CA LYS A 172 -6.69 3.87 9.05
C LYS A 172 -6.65 2.99 7.78
N GLU A 173 -7.79 2.44 7.40
CA GLU A 173 -7.94 1.56 6.25
C GLU A 173 -7.62 2.27 4.94
N ARG A 174 -8.07 3.52 4.79
CA ARG A 174 -7.78 4.35 3.60
C ARG A 174 -6.29 4.68 3.50
N VAL A 175 -5.68 5.09 4.60
CA VAL A 175 -4.24 5.38 4.67
C VAL A 175 -3.44 4.12 4.39
N TRP A 176 -3.82 2.99 5.03
CA TRP A 176 -3.16 1.71 4.82
C TRP A 176 -3.20 1.23 3.37
N LEU A 177 -4.33 1.43 2.69
CA LEU A 177 -4.47 1.07 1.28
C LEU A 177 -3.49 1.84 0.37
N GLU A 178 -3.33 3.15 0.56
CA GLU A 178 -2.35 3.93 -0.19
C GLU A 178 -0.89 3.54 0.17
N THR A 179 -0.65 3.20 1.45
CA THR A 179 0.65 2.73 1.91
C THR A 179 1.04 1.40 1.28
N VAL A 180 0.13 0.42 1.23
CA VAL A 180 0.38 -0.89 0.59
C VAL A 180 0.69 -0.71 -0.90
N LYS A 181 -0.09 0.14 -1.60
CA LYS A 181 0.21 0.48 -2.99
C LYS A 181 1.59 1.14 -3.14
N GLY A 182 1.98 1.99 -2.20
CA GLY A 182 3.31 2.61 -2.16
C GLY A 182 4.44 1.59 -1.94
N LEU A 183 4.21 0.58 -1.09
CA LEU A 183 5.15 -0.51 -0.84
C LEU A 183 5.42 -1.37 -2.09
N GLU A 184 4.43 -1.52 -2.96
CA GLU A 184 4.58 -2.22 -4.25
C GLU A 184 5.40 -1.43 -5.28
N LEU A 185 5.64 -0.13 -5.03
CA LEU A 185 6.35 0.82 -5.88
C LEU A 185 7.72 1.20 -5.31
N ASN A 186 8.26 2.35 -5.72
CA ASN A 186 9.45 2.93 -5.11
C ASN A 186 9.10 3.56 -3.75
N PHE A 187 9.22 2.76 -2.69
CA PHE A 187 8.78 3.17 -1.35
C PHE A 187 9.62 4.31 -0.75
N GLU A 188 10.90 4.42 -1.13
CA GLU A 188 11.73 5.57 -0.73
C GLU A 188 11.14 6.89 -1.23
N ARG A 189 10.74 6.92 -2.51
CA ARG A 189 10.12 8.10 -3.11
C ARG A 189 8.77 8.43 -2.46
N PHE A 190 7.99 7.40 -2.09
CA PHE A 190 6.76 7.59 -1.33
C PHE A 190 7.04 8.27 0.01
N LEU A 191 7.96 7.72 0.80
CA LEU A 191 8.35 8.25 2.11
C LEU A 191 9.02 9.63 2.02
N TYR A 192 9.77 9.88 0.94
CA TYR A 192 10.35 11.19 0.68
C TYR A 192 9.29 12.30 0.62
N ILE A 193 8.18 12.09 -0.10
CA ILE A 193 7.08 13.07 -0.15
C ILE A 193 6.40 13.21 1.20
N ILE A 194 6.16 12.10 1.91
CA ILE A 194 5.62 12.12 3.26
C ILE A 194 6.46 13.02 4.17
N LYS A 195 7.78 12.87 4.12
CA LYS A 195 8.70 13.63 4.96
C LYS A 195 8.87 15.07 4.50
N LYS A 196 9.05 15.29 3.18
CA LYS A 196 9.28 16.62 2.58
C LYS A 196 8.17 17.61 2.93
N PHE A 197 6.92 17.15 2.94
CA PHE A 197 5.74 18.00 3.18
C PHE A 197 5.12 17.80 4.57
N SER A 198 5.83 17.17 5.52
CA SER A 198 5.34 16.96 6.89
C SER A 198 3.96 16.26 6.95
N LEU A 199 3.76 15.25 6.09
CA LEU A 199 2.55 14.45 6.01
C LEU A 199 2.61 13.20 6.91
N ASP A 200 3.66 13.06 7.71
CA ASP A 200 3.95 11.88 8.52
C ASP A 200 2.99 11.70 9.70
N MET A 201 2.53 12.79 10.32
CA MET A 201 1.64 12.67 11.48
C MET A 201 0.17 12.60 11.09
N PRO A 202 -0.61 11.75 11.75
CA PRO A 202 -0.26 10.81 12.83
C PRO A 202 0.05 9.39 12.35
N TRP A 203 0.16 9.15 11.05
CA TRP A 203 0.11 7.82 10.45
C TRP A 203 1.48 7.17 10.25
N TYR A 204 2.51 7.98 9.94
CA TYR A 204 3.89 7.54 9.71
C TYR A 204 4.79 8.05 10.83
N ASP A 205 4.27 7.99 12.07
CA ASP A 205 5.00 8.36 13.27
C ASP A 205 6.34 7.57 13.35
N GLU A 206 7.32 8.19 14.01
CA GLU A 206 8.69 7.68 14.10
C GLU A 206 9.42 7.51 12.74
N LEU A 207 8.99 8.17 11.68
CA LEU A 207 9.75 8.24 10.43
C LEU A 207 10.86 9.29 10.56
N ASN A 208 12.00 8.91 11.15
CA ASN A 208 13.16 9.80 11.32
C ASN A 208 14.14 9.69 10.17
N VAL A 209 14.35 8.48 9.67
CA VAL A 209 15.31 8.15 8.61
C VAL A 209 14.61 7.37 7.49
N ILE A 210 14.85 7.75 6.25
CA ILE A 210 14.49 6.97 5.06
C ILE A 210 15.77 6.23 4.64
N PRO A 211 15.83 4.90 4.78
CA PRO A 211 17.01 4.14 4.37
C PRO A 211 17.04 3.95 2.85
N ASN A 212 18.19 3.54 2.33
CA ASN A 212 18.26 2.94 1.00
C ASN A 212 17.53 1.58 1.05
N ILE A 213 16.45 1.44 0.27
CA ILE A 213 15.63 0.23 0.22
C ILE A 213 16.10 -0.64 -0.95
N THR A 214 16.66 -1.79 -0.64
CA THR A 214 17.27 -2.67 -1.65
C THR A 214 16.35 -3.80 -2.13
N SER A 215 15.30 -4.12 -1.36
CA SER A 215 14.39 -5.22 -1.68
C SER A 215 13.21 -4.76 -2.56
N THR A 216 12.70 -5.68 -3.37
CA THR A 216 11.42 -5.53 -4.07
C THR A 216 10.25 -6.09 -3.27
N ASN A 217 10.51 -6.94 -2.26
CA ASN A 217 9.48 -7.53 -1.40
C ASN A 217 8.89 -6.48 -0.44
N PRO A 218 7.57 -6.22 -0.48
CA PRO A 218 6.92 -5.21 0.38
C PRO A 218 7.14 -5.42 1.88
N ASN A 219 7.18 -6.68 2.35
CA ASN A 219 7.42 -6.98 3.76
C ASN A 219 8.84 -6.59 4.17
N ILE A 220 9.82 -6.91 3.33
CA ILE A 220 11.24 -6.59 3.56
C ILE A 220 11.46 -5.07 3.49
N LYS A 221 10.85 -4.37 2.52
CA LYS A 221 10.90 -2.89 2.47
C LYS A 221 10.45 -2.27 3.79
N TRP A 222 9.34 -2.75 4.35
CA TRP A 222 8.86 -2.29 5.66
C TRP A 222 9.86 -2.57 6.78
N CYS A 223 10.47 -3.76 6.80
CA CYS A 223 11.48 -4.12 7.79
C CYS A 223 12.71 -3.22 7.72
N GLN A 224 13.21 -2.93 6.52
CA GLN A 224 14.36 -2.04 6.31
C GLN A 224 14.09 -0.62 6.84
N VAL A 225 12.89 -0.08 6.59
CA VAL A 225 12.49 1.23 7.15
C VAL A 225 12.36 1.15 8.66
N SER A 226 11.69 0.12 9.18
CA SER A 226 11.44 -0.02 10.63
C SER A 226 12.73 -0.18 11.42
N GLU A 227 13.71 -0.96 10.93
CA GLU A 227 15.02 -1.14 11.58
C GLU A 227 15.73 0.20 11.78
N LYS A 228 15.77 1.05 10.74
CA LYS A 228 16.40 2.38 10.81
C LYS A 228 15.64 3.39 11.66
N ASN A 229 14.42 3.05 12.05
CA ASN A 229 13.55 3.85 12.91
C ASN A 229 13.22 3.11 14.23
N ASN A 230 14.20 2.38 14.78
CA ASN A 230 14.13 1.67 16.07
C ASN A 230 12.97 0.68 16.19
N PHE A 231 12.51 0.12 15.06
CA PHE A 231 11.35 -0.79 14.96
C PHE A 231 10.02 -0.16 15.40
N ARG A 232 9.92 1.18 15.42
CA ARG A 232 8.73 1.92 15.87
C ARG A 232 7.99 2.63 14.75
N PHE A 233 8.48 2.54 13.50
CA PHE A 233 7.88 3.18 12.34
C PHE A 233 6.44 2.76 12.14
N ALA A 234 5.54 3.73 12.16
CA ALA A 234 4.12 3.61 11.82
C ALA A 234 3.40 2.41 12.49
N GLU A 235 3.71 2.11 13.75
CA GLU A 235 3.13 0.97 14.48
C GLU A 235 1.59 1.01 14.51
N LYS A 236 1.00 2.20 14.69
CA LYS A 236 -0.45 2.38 14.71
C LYS A 236 -1.10 2.08 13.37
N LEU A 237 -0.39 2.35 12.28
CA LEU A 237 -0.87 2.14 10.92
C LEU A 237 -0.78 0.66 10.52
N LEU A 238 0.25 -0.05 10.95
CA LEU A 238 0.53 -1.41 10.54
C LEU A 238 -0.59 -2.40 10.91
N THR A 239 -1.31 -2.90 9.91
CA THR A 239 -2.40 -3.88 10.09
C THR A 239 -2.06 -5.26 9.54
N SER A 240 -1.15 -5.37 8.56
CA SER A 240 -0.79 -6.62 7.91
C SER A 240 -0.17 -7.62 8.86
N LYS A 241 -0.78 -8.80 9.00
CA LYS A 241 -0.24 -9.90 9.79
C LYS A 241 1.07 -10.42 9.20
N SER A 242 1.18 -10.45 7.86
CA SER A 242 2.39 -10.89 7.16
C SER A 242 3.56 -9.96 7.47
N ILE A 243 3.39 -8.64 7.32
CA ILE A 243 4.45 -7.67 7.62
C ILE A 243 4.87 -7.75 9.10
N LYS A 244 3.91 -7.83 10.03
CA LYS A 244 4.22 -7.97 11.47
C LYS A 244 5.08 -9.20 11.76
N ARG A 245 4.71 -10.33 11.17
CA ARG A 245 5.45 -11.58 11.32
C ARG A 245 6.87 -11.47 10.74
N THR A 246 7.00 -10.93 9.52
CA THR A 246 8.32 -10.70 8.90
C THR A 246 9.17 -9.75 9.75
N LEU A 247 8.56 -8.70 10.32
CA LEU A 247 9.25 -7.73 11.17
C LEU A 247 9.75 -8.35 12.48
N GLU A 248 8.97 -9.25 13.10
CA GLU A 248 9.41 -10.02 14.28
C GLU A 248 10.63 -10.88 13.96
N ILE A 249 10.59 -11.63 12.85
CA ILE A 249 11.72 -12.44 12.37
C ILE A 249 12.94 -11.57 12.07
N TRP A 250 12.73 -10.47 11.34
CA TRP A 250 13.78 -9.50 11.02
C TRP A 250 14.45 -8.98 12.29
N SER A 251 13.66 -8.54 13.26
CA SER A 251 14.18 -8.01 14.54
C SER A 251 15.01 -9.02 15.32
N GLN A 252 14.71 -10.31 15.23
CA GLN A 252 15.48 -11.37 15.87
C GLN A 252 16.78 -11.65 15.11
N ILE A 253 16.72 -11.78 13.78
CA ILE A 253 17.89 -12.09 12.95
C ILE A 253 18.87 -10.92 12.93
N SER A 254 18.40 -9.68 12.81
CA SER A 254 19.27 -8.49 12.79
C SER A 254 20.06 -8.24 14.07
N ARG A 255 19.57 -8.79 15.20
CA ARG A 255 20.22 -8.71 16.53
C ARG A 255 21.00 -9.95 16.90
N PHE A 256 20.91 -10.99 16.08
CA PHE A 256 21.56 -12.26 16.40
C PHE A 256 23.08 -12.17 16.20
N ASP A 257 23.82 -12.55 17.24
CA ASP A 257 25.27 -12.65 17.24
C ASP A 257 25.68 -14.13 17.28
N ILE A 258 26.42 -14.60 16.29
CA ILE A 258 26.93 -15.98 16.22
C ILE A 258 27.82 -16.31 17.44
N THR A 259 28.45 -15.31 18.03
CA THR A 259 29.35 -15.47 19.19
C THR A 259 28.63 -15.43 20.53
N CYS A 260 27.31 -15.22 20.54
CA CYS A 260 26.52 -15.18 21.77
C CYS A 260 26.58 -16.51 22.56
N SER A 261 26.15 -16.49 23.82
CA SER A 261 26.11 -17.66 24.68
C SER A 261 25.27 -18.79 24.09
N LYS A 262 25.54 -20.01 24.54
CA LYS A 262 24.82 -21.22 24.13
C LYS A 262 23.32 -21.10 24.46
N GLU A 263 22.99 -20.54 25.59
CA GLU A 263 21.64 -20.33 26.09
C GLU A 263 20.88 -19.36 25.19
N GLU A 264 21.52 -18.28 24.74
CA GLU A 264 20.96 -17.32 23.78
C GLU A 264 20.74 -17.95 22.40
N LYS A 265 21.69 -18.75 21.90
CA LYS A 265 21.51 -19.52 20.65
C LYS A 265 20.31 -20.48 20.74
N ILE A 266 20.19 -21.23 21.83
CA ILE A 266 19.04 -22.13 22.03
C ILE A 266 17.74 -21.36 22.05
N SER A 267 17.67 -20.21 22.72
CA SER A 267 16.49 -19.36 22.78
C SER A 267 16.11 -18.84 21.41
N PHE A 268 17.07 -18.34 20.62
CA PHE A 268 16.89 -17.87 19.27
C PHE A 268 16.34 -18.97 18.35
N PHE A 269 17.00 -20.13 18.29
CA PHE A 269 16.59 -21.23 17.40
C PHE A 269 15.26 -21.86 17.81
N LYS A 270 14.96 -21.89 19.11
CA LYS A 270 13.65 -22.32 19.61
C LYS A 270 12.54 -21.41 19.12
N LEU A 271 12.75 -20.10 19.09
CA LEU A 271 11.81 -19.15 18.55
C LEU A 271 11.64 -19.35 17.04
N MET A 272 12.72 -19.47 16.28
CA MET A 272 12.71 -19.65 14.84
C MET A 272 12.08 -20.99 14.42
N SER A 273 12.39 -22.09 15.11
CA SER A 273 11.88 -23.43 14.79
C SER A 273 10.42 -23.67 15.21
N SER A 274 9.91 -22.92 16.20
CA SER A 274 8.53 -23.07 16.68
C SER A 274 7.47 -22.51 15.74
N GLN A 275 7.88 -21.78 14.74
CA GLN A 275 6.96 -21.08 13.83
C GLN A 275 7.00 -21.73 12.44
N ASN A 276 5.83 -21.97 11.86
CA ASN A 276 5.70 -22.37 10.43
C ASN A 276 6.04 -21.21 9.50
N ASN A 277 7.22 -20.60 9.67
CA ASN A 277 7.65 -19.37 9.02
C ASN A 277 8.85 -19.58 8.08
N LYS A 278 9.02 -20.80 7.59
CA LYS A 278 10.20 -21.15 6.76
C LYS A 278 10.38 -20.16 5.57
N LYS A 279 9.27 -19.76 4.93
CA LYS A 279 9.31 -18.83 3.81
C LYS A 279 9.81 -17.45 4.25
N GLU A 280 9.21 -16.86 5.29
CA GLU A 280 9.58 -15.54 5.80
C GLU A 280 11.01 -15.52 6.34
N ILE A 281 11.45 -16.58 7.00
CA ILE A 281 12.84 -16.72 7.48
C ILE A 281 13.82 -16.71 6.30
N THR A 282 13.54 -17.49 5.25
CA THR A 282 14.37 -17.51 4.05
C THR A 282 14.45 -16.13 3.39
N GLU A 283 13.32 -15.47 3.19
CA GLU A 283 13.26 -14.12 2.60
C GLU A 283 14.05 -13.09 3.44
N VAL A 284 14.01 -13.19 4.76
CA VAL A 284 14.80 -12.31 5.64
C VAL A 284 16.28 -12.63 5.58
N LEU A 285 16.67 -13.92 5.61
CA LEU A 285 18.07 -14.34 5.57
C LEU A 285 18.80 -13.92 4.30
N GLU A 286 18.10 -13.81 3.17
CA GLU A 286 18.66 -13.22 1.93
C GLU A 286 19.25 -11.82 2.15
N CYS A 287 18.73 -11.08 3.15
CA CYS A 287 19.24 -9.76 3.52
C CYS A 287 20.41 -9.81 4.52
N PHE A 288 20.72 -10.99 5.07
CA PHE A 288 21.78 -11.23 6.07
C PHE A 288 22.71 -12.38 5.64
N PRO A 289 23.40 -12.26 4.50
CA PRO A 289 24.17 -13.38 3.93
C PRO A 289 25.27 -13.92 4.87
N GLN A 290 25.77 -13.10 5.80
CA GLN A 290 26.75 -13.52 6.81
C GLN A 290 26.16 -14.47 7.87
N LEU A 291 24.82 -14.47 8.04
CA LEU A 291 24.11 -15.32 9.00
C LEU A 291 23.43 -16.52 8.34
N ASP A 292 23.13 -16.41 7.03
CA ASP A 292 22.29 -17.35 6.31
C ASP A 292 22.82 -18.79 6.41
N ASN A 293 24.06 -19.03 6.05
CA ASN A 293 24.66 -20.38 6.07
C ASN A 293 24.56 -21.00 7.46
N TYR A 294 24.81 -20.24 8.52
CA TYR A 294 24.77 -20.73 9.89
C TYR A 294 23.35 -21.05 10.36
N ILE A 295 22.44 -20.10 10.17
CA ILE A 295 21.06 -20.23 10.63
C ILE A 295 20.30 -21.29 9.82
N SER A 296 20.42 -21.24 8.47
CA SER A 296 19.74 -22.20 7.60
C SER A 296 20.20 -23.62 7.85
N LYS A 297 21.49 -23.83 8.08
CA LYS A 297 22.02 -25.16 8.40
C LYS A 297 21.39 -25.74 9.69
N ILE A 298 21.37 -24.96 10.77
CA ILE A 298 20.79 -25.43 12.04
C ILE A 298 19.28 -25.70 11.91
N LEU A 299 18.56 -24.83 11.21
CA LEU A 299 17.13 -25.01 11.01
C LEU A 299 16.80 -26.21 10.11
N ASN A 300 17.60 -26.49 9.10
CA ASN A 300 17.44 -27.66 8.24
C ASN A 300 17.79 -28.95 9.02
N ASP A 301 18.94 -29.00 9.72
CA ASP A 301 19.33 -30.14 10.54
C ASP A 301 18.24 -30.45 11.60
N TYR A 302 17.57 -29.42 12.13
CA TYR A 302 16.48 -29.59 13.08
C TYR A 302 15.18 -30.06 12.43
N ALA A 303 14.86 -29.56 11.23
CA ALA A 303 13.66 -29.96 10.48
C ALA A 303 13.74 -31.43 9.99
N ASP A 304 14.94 -31.93 9.76
CA ASP A 304 15.17 -33.31 9.30
C ASP A 304 15.03 -34.37 10.42
N ILE A 305 14.85 -33.93 11.69
CA ILE A 305 14.64 -34.86 12.82
C ILE A 305 13.23 -35.46 12.71
N ASN A 306 13.17 -36.78 12.68
CA ASN A 306 11.88 -37.49 12.86
C ASN A 306 11.47 -37.47 14.35
N PHE A 307 10.38 -36.78 14.65
CA PHE A 307 9.79 -36.64 15.97
C PHE A 307 8.60 -37.58 16.22
N GLU A 308 8.36 -38.58 15.37
CA GLU A 308 7.23 -39.54 15.53
C GLU A 308 7.26 -40.27 16.86
N TYR A 309 8.46 -40.52 17.40
CA TYR A 309 8.63 -41.16 18.70
C TYR A 309 8.10 -40.34 19.90
N LEU A 310 7.73 -39.07 19.66
CA LEU A 310 7.21 -38.21 20.72
C LEU A 310 5.66 -38.27 20.81
N ASN A 311 4.98 -38.98 19.94
CA ASN A 311 3.51 -38.99 19.89
C ASN A 311 2.84 -39.52 21.18
N ASP A 312 3.54 -40.35 21.93
CA ASP A 312 3.03 -40.96 23.16
C ASP A 312 3.47 -40.20 24.44
N LEU A 313 4.18 -39.08 24.29
CA LEU A 313 4.70 -38.31 25.42
C LEU A 313 3.76 -37.16 25.80
N SER A 314 3.84 -36.72 27.04
CA SER A 314 3.17 -35.52 27.52
C SER A 314 3.73 -34.25 26.82
N SER A 315 2.96 -33.16 26.79
CA SER A 315 3.39 -31.91 26.19
C SER A 315 4.71 -31.36 26.73
N ASN A 316 4.99 -31.55 28.03
CA ASN A 316 6.25 -31.12 28.67
C ASN A 316 7.43 -31.98 28.19
N GLU A 317 7.25 -33.31 28.16
CA GLU A 317 8.28 -34.25 27.68
C GLU A 317 8.61 -34.01 26.19
N ILE A 318 7.62 -33.68 25.37
CA ILE A 318 7.81 -33.29 23.95
C ILE A 318 8.69 -32.04 23.88
N ILE A 319 8.38 -31.00 24.66
CA ILE A 319 9.14 -29.75 24.68
C ILE A 319 10.61 -30.03 25.12
N ASP A 320 10.81 -30.83 26.15
CA ASP A 320 12.15 -31.16 26.65
C ASP A 320 12.95 -31.96 25.62
N ALA A 321 12.35 -32.95 24.98
CA ALA A 321 12.98 -33.74 23.93
C ALA A 321 13.40 -32.88 22.73
N LYS A 322 12.51 -31.98 22.26
CA LYS A 322 12.81 -31.04 21.18
C LYS A 322 13.93 -30.08 21.54
N ASN A 323 13.94 -29.56 22.78
CA ASN A 323 15.00 -28.67 23.26
C ASN A 323 16.36 -29.42 23.34
N LYS A 324 16.36 -30.68 23.73
CA LYS A 324 17.57 -31.52 23.80
C LYS A 324 18.18 -31.74 22.42
N GLU A 325 17.34 -32.05 21.42
CA GLU A 325 17.81 -32.22 20.04
C GLU A 325 18.35 -30.92 19.45
N LEU A 326 17.66 -29.80 19.67
CA LEU A 326 18.11 -28.48 19.22
C LEU A 326 19.47 -28.13 19.83
N LYS A 327 19.65 -28.39 21.14
CA LYS A 327 20.93 -28.20 21.84
C LYS A 327 22.05 -29.03 21.20
N ARG A 328 21.79 -30.31 20.89
CA ARG A 328 22.75 -31.20 20.24
C ARG A 328 23.18 -30.68 18.85
N ILE A 329 22.24 -30.18 18.07
CA ILE A 329 22.51 -29.61 16.74
C ILE A 329 23.37 -28.36 16.86
N ILE A 330 23.03 -27.44 17.76
CA ILE A 330 23.81 -26.21 17.99
C ILE A 330 25.26 -26.57 18.40
N GLU A 331 25.46 -27.56 19.30
CA GLU A 331 26.78 -28.02 19.72
C GLU A 331 27.59 -28.62 18.56
N LYS A 332 26.93 -29.32 17.63
CA LYS A 332 27.59 -29.92 16.45
C LYS A 332 28.04 -28.87 15.45
N ASN A 333 27.35 -27.73 15.36
CA ASN A 333 27.54 -26.70 14.33
C ASN A 333 28.20 -25.40 14.87
N GLY A 334 28.45 -25.30 16.14
CA GLY A 334 29.15 -24.17 16.81
C GLY A 334 30.45 -24.58 17.30
#